data_59f24ded8b297216aed0128c4c162694
#
_entry.id   59f24ded8b297216aed0128c4c162694
#
_cell.length_a   1.000
_cell.length_b   1.000
_cell.length_c   1.000
_cell.angle_alpha   90.00
_cell.angle_beta   90.00
_cell.angle_gamma   90.00
#
_symmetry.space_group_name_H-M   'P 1'
#
loop_
_entity.id
_entity.type
_entity.pdbx_description
1 polymer ?
#
loop_
_entity_poly.entity_id
_entity_poly.type
_entity_poly.pdbx_seq_one_letter_code
_entity_poly.pdbx_strand_id
1 'polypeptide(L)'
;MYHYDGVPASAEKKVVVAESDIKTLYDKFKGLSLKDKTTEKTAGADVTSFRFNLSDGTSYDLIYACYGVKNGELKSEAGGFKYFTSADIGSYWNNLNKELEATPINESELP
;
A
#
# COMPACT_ATOMS: atom_id res chain seq x y z
N MET A 1 -7.14 3.02 -0.30
CA MET A 1 -5.70 3.16 -0.62
C MET A 1 -5.20 4.53 -0.21
N TYR A 2 -3.97 4.60 0.19
CA TYR A 2 -3.28 5.85 0.55
C TYR A 2 -1.94 5.92 -0.17
N HIS A 3 -1.52 7.12 -0.53
CA HIS A 3 -0.26 7.30 -1.24
C HIS A 3 0.40 8.62 -0.88
N TYR A 4 1.72 8.63 -0.75
CA TYR A 4 2.55 9.83 -0.75
C TYR A 4 3.92 9.52 -1.36
N ASP A 5 4.52 10.55 -1.96
CA ASP A 5 5.85 10.46 -2.57
C ASP A 5 6.83 11.31 -1.75
N GLY A 6 7.63 10.64 -0.96
CA GLY A 6 8.69 11.22 -0.15
C GLY A 6 8.25 12.00 1.08
N VAL A 7 7.10 12.67 1.05
CA VAL A 7 6.64 13.57 2.11
C VAL A 7 5.22 13.21 2.56
N PRO A 8 5.04 12.71 3.80
CA PRO A 8 3.71 12.34 4.30
C PRO A 8 2.67 13.47 4.27
N ALA A 9 3.11 14.72 4.35
CA ALA A 9 2.21 15.88 4.27
C ALA A 9 1.51 16.01 2.91
N SER A 10 2.02 15.39 1.85
CA SER A 10 1.41 15.35 0.51
C SER A 10 0.46 14.18 0.31
N ALA A 11 0.10 13.46 1.36
CA ALA A 11 -0.68 12.24 1.27
C ALA A 11 -2.08 12.46 0.67
N GLU A 12 -2.50 11.47 -0.09
CA GLU A 12 -3.84 11.40 -0.69
C GLU A 12 -4.45 10.03 -0.42
N LYS A 13 -5.78 9.94 -0.54
CA LYS A 13 -6.48 8.65 -0.45
C LYS A 13 -7.42 8.44 -1.63
N LYS A 14 -7.66 7.18 -1.95
CA LYS A 14 -8.71 6.69 -2.85
C LYS A 14 -9.54 5.65 -2.12
N VAL A 15 -10.86 5.83 -2.11
CA VAL A 15 -11.77 4.87 -1.47
C VAL A 15 -12.19 3.82 -2.50
N VAL A 16 -11.92 2.56 -2.21
CA VAL A 16 -12.24 1.42 -3.07
C VAL A 16 -13.48 0.74 -2.51
N VAL A 17 -14.60 0.81 -3.23
CA VAL A 17 -15.89 0.26 -2.78
C VAL A 17 -16.41 -0.87 -3.67
N ALA A 18 -15.96 -0.95 -4.91
CA ALA A 18 -16.39 -2.01 -5.82
C ALA A 18 -15.81 -3.37 -5.41
N GLU A 19 -16.66 -4.37 -5.24
CA GLU A 19 -16.23 -5.73 -4.85
C GLU A 19 -15.20 -6.31 -5.81
N SER A 20 -15.36 -6.04 -7.12
CA SER A 20 -14.42 -6.51 -8.14
C SER A 20 -13.02 -5.92 -7.96
N ASP A 21 -12.90 -4.66 -7.56
CA ASP A 21 -11.63 -4.01 -7.30
C ASP A 21 -10.98 -4.57 -6.02
N ILE A 22 -11.78 -4.78 -4.98
CA ILE A 22 -11.31 -5.37 -3.72
C ILE A 22 -10.81 -6.79 -3.96
N LYS A 23 -11.53 -7.58 -4.75
CA LYS A 23 -11.12 -8.94 -5.12
C LYS A 23 -9.82 -8.92 -5.92
N THR A 24 -9.67 -7.99 -6.84
CA THR A 24 -8.46 -7.82 -7.64
C THR A 24 -7.25 -7.54 -6.74
N LEU A 25 -7.38 -6.65 -5.77
CA LEU A 25 -6.33 -6.36 -4.78
C LEU A 25 -5.99 -7.61 -3.98
N TYR A 26 -7.00 -8.30 -3.46
CA TYR A 26 -6.81 -9.51 -2.68
C TYR A 26 -6.04 -10.58 -3.46
N ASP A 27 -6.43 -10.82 -4.72
CA ASP A 27 -5.77 -11.80 -5.57
C ASP A 27 -4.32 -11.40 -5.88
N LYS A 28 -4.05 -10.11 -6.08
CA LYS A 28 -2.69 -9.61 -6.30
C LYS A 28 -1.80 -9.81 -5.08
N PHE A 29 -2.27 -9.48 -3.89
CA PHE A 29 -1.52 -9.69 -2.66
C PHE A 29 -1.27 -11.16 -2.38
N LYS A 30 -2.23 -12.01 -2.67
CA LYS A 30 -2.14 -13.45 -2.50
C LYS A 30 -1.06 -14.10 -3.38
N GLY A 31 -0.78 -13.52 -4.55
CA GLY A 31 0.22 -13.99 -5.50
C GLY A 31 1.61 -13.40 -5.32
N LEU A 32 1.82 -12.53 -4.32
CA LEU A 32 3.12 -11.88 -4.13
C LEU A 32 4.20 -12.84 -3.69
N SER A 33 5.41 -12.63 -4.23
CA SER A 33 6.63 -13.25 -3.75
C SER A 33 7.28 -12.32 -2.72
N LEU A 34 7.35 -12.77 -1.48
CA LEU A 34 7.93 -12.04 -0.36
C LEU A 34 9.21 -12.75 0.11
N LYS A 35 10.23 -11.98 0.47
CA LYS A 35 11.51 -12.52 0.94
C LYS A 35 11.85 -11.97 2.32
N ASP A 36 12.30 -12.84 3.19
CA ASP A 36 12.81 -12.50 4.52
C ASP A 36 14.25 -12.00 4.40
N LYS A 37 14.38 -10.75 3.92
CA LYS A 37 15.68 -10.06 3.86
C LYS A 37 15.47 -8.57 4.10
N THR A 38 16.55 -7.91 4.53
CA THR A 38 16.53 -6.46 4.73
C THR A 38 16.47 -5.72 3.40
N THR A 39 15.55 -4.78 3.29
CA THR A 39 15.46 -3.88 2.14
C THR A 39 16.46 -2.74 2.30
N GLU A 40 17.21 -2.42 1.25
CA GLU A 40 18.05 -1.22 1.21
C GLU A 40 17.17 0.02 1.19
N LYS A 41 17.28 0.84 2.24
CA LYS A 41 16.44 2.04 2.39
C LYS A 41 17.19 3.28 1.93
N THR A 42 16.51 4.07 1.10
CA THR A 42 16.96 5.39 0.67
C THR A 42 15.99 6.45 1.17
N ALA A 43 16.39 7.71 1.16
CA ALA A 43 15.50 8.82 1.53
C ALA A 43 14.42 9.02 0.45
N GLY A 44 13.24 9.49 0.86
CA GLY A 44 12.17 9.88 -0.08
C GLY A 44 11.43 8.71 -0.70
N ALA A 45 11.14 7.67 0.08
CA ALA A 45 10.37 6.53 -0.42
C ALA A 45 8.98 6.92 -0.92
N ASP A 46 8.57 6.27 -2.02
CA ASP A 46 7.18 6.28 -2.49
C ASP A 46 6.39 5.25 -1.70
N VAL A 47 5.37 5.69 -0.96
CA VAL A 47 4.62 4.83 -0.04
C VAL A 47 3.17 4.70 -0.50
N THR A 48 2.73 3.47 -0.69
CA THR A 48 1.34 3.12 -0.99
C THR A 48 0.83 2.18 0.10
N SER A 49 -0.26 2.57 0.75
CA SER A 49 -0.82 1.80 1.87
C SER A 49 -2.24 1.37 1.55
N PHE A 50 -2.65 0.26 2.16
CA PHE A 50 -3.97 -0.34 1.95
C PHE A 50 -4.59 -0.61 3.30
N ARG A 51 -5.77 -0.05 3.54
CA ARG A 51 -6.55 -0.34 4.74
C ARG A 51 -7.78 -1.13 4.34
N PHE A 52 -7.86 -2.36 4.82
CA PHE A 52 -9.02 -3.22 4.66
C PHE A 52 -9.91 -3.10 5.89
N ASN A 53 -11.10 -2.54 5.71
CA ASN A 53 -12.10 -2.45 6.76
C ASN A 53 -12.88 -3.76 6.81
N LEU A 54 -12.80 -4.45 7.95
CA LEU A 54 -13.42 -5.76 8.13
C LEU A 54 -14.84 -5.62 8.69
N SER A 55 -15.65 -6.64 8.48
CA SER A 55 -17.06 -6.64 8.88
C SER A 55 -17.29 -6.57 10.40
N ASP A 56 -16.28 -6.94 11.20
CA ASP A 56 -16.31 -6.87 12.66
C ASP A 56 -15.96 -5.49 13.23
N GLY A 57 -15.73 -4.49 12.37
CA GLY A 57 -15.36 -3.13 12.75
C GLY A 57 -13.85 -2.91 12.93
N THR A 58 -13.04 -3.94 12.79
CA THR A 58 -11.58 -3.82 12.82
C THR A 58 -11.03 -3.46 11.43
N SER A 59 -9.76 -3.11 11.37
CA SER A 59 -9.06 -2.87 10.11
C SER A 59 -7.74 -3.62 10.06
N TYR A 60 -7.29 -3.91 8.84
CA TYR A 60 -6.01 -4.55 8.57
C TYR A 60 -5.25 -3.70 7.57
N ASP A 61 -4.05 -3.26 7.94
CA ASP A 61 -3.24 -2.36 7.12
C ASP A 61 -2.05 -3.08 6.52
N LEU A 62 -1.82 -2.83 5.23
CA LEU A 62 -0.60 -3.20 4.51
C LEU A 62 0.08 -1.92 4.04
N ILE A 63 1.37 -1.78 4.31
CA ILE A 63 2.15 -0.61 3.93
C ILE A 63 3.29 -1.05 3.02
N TYR A 64 3.30 -0.52 1.79
CA TYR A 64 4.35 -0.75 0.82
C TYR A 64 5.19 0.51 0.65
N ALA A 65 6.50 0.38 0.86
CA ALA A 65 7.46 1.44 0.63
C ALA A 65 8.41 1.04 -0.50
N CYS A 66 8.47 1.87 -1.53
CA CYS A 66 9.35 1.68 -2.68
C CYS A 66 10.58 2.58 -2.55
N TYR A 67 11.75 1.97 -2.51
CA TYR A 67 13.03 2.67 -2.40
C TYR A 67 13.82 2.67 -3.71
N GLY A 68 13.26 2.12 -4.78
CA GLY A 68 13.87 2.02 -6.09
C GLY A 68 13.26 0.90 -6.92
N VAL A 69 13.77 0.71 -8.14
CA VAL A 69 13.28 -0.34 -9.03
C VAL A 69 13.48 -1.71 -8.39
N LYS A 70 12.40 -2.50 -8.27
CA LYS A 70 12.40 -3.84 -7.66
C LYS A 70 12.98 -3.89 -6.25
N ASN A 71 12.92 -2.76 -5.54
CA ASN A 71 13.46 -2.63 -4.18
C ASN A 71 12.39 -2.04 -3.27
N GLY A 72 11.51 -2.88 -2.77
CA GLY A 72 10.40 -2.49 -1.91
C GLY A 72 10.30 -3.31 -0.64
N GLU A 73 9.53 -2.79 0.30
CA GLU A 73 9.23 -3.42 1.58
C GLU A 73 7.72 -3.42 1.78
N LEU A 74 7.16 -4.58 2.09
CA LEU A 74 5.75 -4.72 2.50
C LEU A 74 5.70 -5.09 3.96
N LYS A 75 4.98 -4.31 4.76
CA LYS A 75 4.83 -4.56 6.19
C LYS A 75 3.39 -4.47 6.65
N SER A 76 3.10 -5.15 7.74
CA SER A 76 1.83 -5.06 8.46
C SER A 76 2.08 -5.18 9.95
N GLU A 77 1.60 -4.21 10.73
CA GLU A 77 1.65 -4.30 12.20
C GLU A 77 0.69 -5.37 12.71
N ALA A 78 -0.53 -5.39 12.19
CA ALA A 78 -1.54 -6.38 12.57
C ALA A 78 -1.11 -7.81 12.24
N GLY A 79 -0.46 -8.01 11.09
CA GLY A 79 0.07 -9.31 10.68
C GLY A 79 1.43 -9.64 11.29
N GLY A 80 2.11 -8.68 11.89
CA GLY A 80 3.41 -8.87 12.54
C GLY A 80 4.53 -9.22 11.57
N PHE A 81 4.52 -8.68 10.36
CA PHE A 81 5.56 -9.00 9.36
C PHE A 81 6.14 -7.77 8.67
N LYS A 82 7.33 -7.96 8.14
CA LYS A 82 8.05 -7.01 7.31
C LYS A 82 8.91 -7.81 6.34
N TYR A 83 8.59 -7.75 5.04
CA TYR A 83 9.28 -8.52 4.01
C TYR A 83 9.73 -7.65 2.86
N PHE A 84 10.85 -8.05 2.24
CA PHE A 84 11.27 -7.52 0.95
C PHE A 84 10.36 -8.03 -0.16
N THR A 85 10.07 -7.16 -1.12
CA THR A 85 9.41 -7.56 -2.36
C THR A 85 9.97 -6.77 -3.54
N SER A 86 10.13 -7.46 -4.67
CA SER A 86 10.47 -6.84 -5.95
C SER A 86 9.24 -6.46 -6.77
N ALA A 87 8.03 -6.77 -6.29
CA ALA A 87 6.79 -6.45 -6.97
C ALA A 87 6.51 -4.94 -6.97
N ASP A 88 5.92 -4.44 -8.05
CA ASP A 88 5.51 -3.05 -8.15
C ASP A 88 4.08 -2.87 -7.60
N ILE A 89 3.99 -2.84 -6.28
CA ILE A 89 2.72 -2.64 -5.58
C ILE A 89 2.27 -1.18 -5.69
N GLY A 90 3.20 -0.24 -5.81
CA GLY A 90 2.87 1.18 -5.95
C GLY A 90 2.03 1.49 -7.19
N SER A 91 2.17 0.70 -8.25
CA SER A 91 1.38 0.87 -9.46
C SER A 91 -0.11 0.65 -9.26
N TYR A 92 -0.51 -0.06 -8.19
CA TYR A 92 -1.94 -0.28 -7.88
C TYR A 92 -2.67 1.04 -7.60
N TRP A 93 -1.98 2.03 -7.08
CA TRP A 93 -2.55 3.35 -6.84
C TRP A 93 -3.13 3.96 -8.14
N ASN A 94 -2.40 3.89 -9.23
CA ASN A 94 -2.81 4.47 -10.51
C ASN A 94 -3.64 3.51 -11.37
N ASN A 95 -3.43 2.21 -11.26
CA ASN A 95 -3.88 1.24 -12.24
C ASN A 95 -5.02 0.33 -11.80
N LEU A 96 -5.33 0.27 -10.50
CA LEU A 96 -6.41 -0.60 -10.02
C LEU A 96 -7.75 -0.21 -10.64
N ASN A 97 -8.09 1.07 -10.56
CA ASN A 97 -9.29 1.65 -11.16
C ASN A 97 -9.03 3.13 -11.43
N LYS A 98 -8.89 3.49 -12.70
CA LYS A 98 -8.55 4.85 -13.13
C LYS A 98 -9.67 5.87 -12.89
N GLU A 99 -10.87 5.41 -12.57
CA GLU A 99 -12.01 6.28 -12.25
C GLU A 99 -12.01 6.74 -10.79
N LEU A 100 -11.20 6.12 -9.92
CA LEU A 100 -11.10 6.53 -8.52
C LEU A 100 -10.44 7.90 -8.42
N GLU A 101 -11.09 8.78 -7.64
CA GLU A 101 -10.57 10.12 -7.38
C GLU A 101 -9.71 10.15 -6.13
N ALA A 102 -8.53 10.77 -6.23
CA ALA A 102 -7.66 11.01 -5.09
C ALA A 102 -8.10 12.27 -4.34
N THR A 103 -8.20 12.20 -3.02
CA THR A 103 -8.48 13.34 -2.16
C THR A 103 -7.32 13.58 -1.20
N PRO A 104 -6.89 14.85 -1.00
CA PRO A 104 -5.88 15.17 0.02
C PRO A 104 -6.36 14.77 1.41
N ILE A 105 -5.45 14.28 2.23
CA ILE A 105 -5.72 13.92 3.62
C ILE A 105 -4.65 14.52 4.53
N ASN A 106 -4.96 14.58 5.82
CA ASN A 106 -3.97 14.88 6.84
C ASN A 106 -3.06 13.65 7.04
N GLU A 107 -1.77 13.86 7.24
CA GLU A 107 -0.84 12.75 7.46
C GLU A 107 -1.21 11.86 8.66
N SER A 108 -1.93 12.39 9.64
CA SER A 108 -2.43 11.62 10.78
C SER A 108 -3.45 10.53 10.39
N GLU A 109 -4.04 10.59 9.19
CA GLU A 109 -4.96 9.57 8.69
C GLU A 109 -4.26 8.38 8.03
N LEU A 110 -2.96 8.47 7.78
CA LEU A 110 -2.18 7.38 7.19
C LEU A 110 -2.12 6.15 8.09
N PRO A 111 -2.13 4.95 7.49
CA PRO A 111 -1.92 3.71 8.22
C PRO A 111 -0.57 3.64 8.93
#